data_453890e6ce47ca725e03794c0dcd9d87
#
_entry.id   453890e6ce47ca725e03794c0dcd9d87
#
_cell.length_a   1.000
_cell.length_b   1.000
_cell.length_c   1.000
_cell.angle_alpha   90.00
_cell.angle_beta   90.00
_cell.angle_gamma   90.00
#
_symmetry.space_group_name_H-M   'P 1'
#
loop_
_entity.id
_entity.type
_entity.pdbx_description
1 polymer ?
#
loop_
_entity_poly.entity_id
_entity_poly.type
_entity_poly.pdbx_seq_one_letter_code
_entity_poly.pdbx_strand_id
1 'polypeptide(L)'
;MNYLENDIFTPDISTDKTPTVYPCVKTEKNKYKVIEAVTEQTPRAIAFANEINENVIGDFERETDKMCHVSTFCFADNNIFVSYYANGYSNEENPDFQSARIAFAPMNDIKNKTVLDVQCVGDIISGHTVKKVYDTILLQRDDDKDNIYVLFTALVDDQYYRLYRIFNIKTKALGETLVNRFKVGNAVNDFSTSGIKTALTYNGIGYKSMRSDIGIMQKLTSRIENGKKYYYTGAYSGDFNCIIKSDDLLTWEYVAQPVEGKGAFPNDTLWENAVYVTDDKAYYFIRQWEASIDENGNPIKGDNRNEQGCLYGILTVYDLEKREWTKPVLVGDSQSRSDFIMYKNELYLFHAPINRNHIGILKINRTDIEKSEVVLQADMNGSCFYPFVQYDTEGNIYMSYTVDRKHIRISKFTFEKYISD
;
A
#
# COMPACT_ATOMS: atom_id res chain seq x y z
N MET A 1 -4.58 -33.41 -10.96
CA MET A 1 -3.38 -32.77 -11.51
C MET A 1 -2.20 -33.24 -10.66
N ASN A 2 -1.17 -33.80 -11.27
CA ASN A 2 0.05 -34.14 -10.51
C ASN A 2 0.84 -32.85 -10.32
N TYR A 3 0.74 -32.27 -9.13
CA TYR A 3 1.66 -31.21 -8.74
C TYR A 3 3.05 -31.82 -8.56
N LEU A 4 4.07 -31.19 -9.12
CA LEU A 4 5.44 -31.54 -8.82
C LEU A 4 5.67 -31.33 -7.31
N GLU A 5 6.27 -32.28 -6.62
CA GLU A 5 6.46 -32.26 -5.16
C GLU A 5 7.20 -31.01 -4.61
N ASN A 6 7.64 -30.08 -5.48
CA ASN A 6 8.38 -28.87 -5.14
C ASN A 6 7.76 -27.58 -5.74
N ASP A 7 6.50 -27.61 -6.19
CA ASP A 7 5.87 -26.42 -6.72
C ASP A 7 5.44 -25.46 -5.60
N ILE A 8 5.92 -24.23 -5.61
CA ILE A 8 5.56 -23.20 -4.62
C ILE A 8 4.12 -22.67 -4.83
N PHE A 9 3.53 -22.90 -5.99
CA PHE A 9 2.17 -22.47 -6.39
C PHE A 9 1.14 -23.58 -6.14
N THR A 10 1.09 -24.13 -4.93
CA THR A 10 0.14 -25.18 -4.57
C THR A 10 -1.14 -24.62 -4.00
N PRO A 11 -2.32 -24.89 -4.60
CA PRO A 11 -3.59 -24.59 -3.94
C PRO A 11 -3.77 -25.51 -2.73
N ASP A 12 -3.96 -24.90 -1.53
CA ASP A 12 -4.07 -25.68 -0.30
C ASP A 12 -5.46 -26.28 -0.12
N ILE A 13 -6.50 -25.55 -0.57
CA ILE A 13 -7.90 -26.00 -0.46
C ILE A 13 -8.70 -25.70 -1.72
N SER A 14 -9.78 -26.46 -1.89
CA SER A 14 -10.85 -26.20 -2.85
C SER A 14 -12.19 -26.13 -2.11
N THR A 15 -13.23 -25.61 -2.75
CA THR A 15 -14.57 -25.54 -2.18
C THR A 15 -15.64 -25.65 -3.26
N ASP A 16 -16.71 -26.36 -2.96
CA ASP A 16 -17.91 -26.45 -3.81
C ASP A 16 -18.96 -25.39 -3.44
N LYS A 17 -18.68 -24.56 -2.42
CA LYS A 17 -19.60 -23.49 -2.01
C LYS A 17 -19.69 -22.42 -3.08
N THR A 18 -20.89 -21.88 -3.27
CA THR A 18 -21.09 -20.73 -4.13
C THR A 18 -20.61 -19.46 -3.44
N PRO A 19 -19.80 -18.63 -4.10
CA PRO A 19 -19.33 -17.38 -3.52
C PRO A 19 -20.47 -16.36 -3.37
N THR A 20 -20.45 -15.60 -2.28
CA THR A 20 -21.28 -14.41 -2.10
C THR A 20 -20.48 -13.19 -2.54
N VAL A 21 -20.87 -12.59 -3.67
CA VAL A 21 -20.23 -11.38 -4.17
C VAL A 21 -21.13 -10.18 -3.90
N TYR A 22 -20.62 -9.19 -3.15
CA TYR A 22 -21.38 -7.97 -2.85
C TYR A 22 -21.37 -7.05 -4.08
N PRO A 23 -22.51 -6.45 -4.43
CA PRO A 23 -22.58 -5.50 -5.54
C PRO A 23 -21.80 -4.22 -5.22
N CYS A 24 -21.30 -3.55 -6.22
CA CYS A 24 -20.90 -2.17 -6.12
C CYS A 24 -22.16 -1.28 -6.08
N VAL A 25 -22.23 -0.40 -5.08
CA VAL A 25 -23.33 0.53 -4.90
C VAL A 25 -22.79 1.95 -5.05
N LYS A 26 -23.52 2.82 -5.73
CA LYS A 26 -23.13 4.21 -5.92
C LYS A 26 -23.07 4.93 -4.57
N THR A 27 -21.96 5.61 -4.30
CA THR A 27 -21.79 6.42 -3.10
C THR A 27 -22.73 7.62 -3.12
N GLU A 28 -23.60 7.72 -2.13
CA GLU A 28 -24.41 8.93 -1.91
C GLU A 28 -23.64 9.89 -1.00
N LYS A 29 -22.90 10.79 -1.62
CA LYS A 29 -21.99 11.76 -0.97
C LYS A 29 -22.63 12.51 0.21
N ASN A 30 -23.87 12.90 0.08
CA ASN A 30 -24.63 13.63 1.10
C ASN A 30 -24.90 12.84 2.38
N LYS A 31 -24.66 11.54 2.39
CA LYS A 31 -24.80 10.70 3.58
C LYS A 31 -23.56 10.71 4.49
N TYR A 32 -22.46 11.28 4.04
CA TYR A 32 -21.18 11.25 4.73
C TYR A 32 -20.66 12.63 5.06
N LYS A 33 -19.88 12.72 6.12
CA LYS A 33 -19.04 13.89 6.36
C LYS A 33 -17.96 13.94 5.29
N VAL A 34 -17.75 15.14 4.73
CA VAL A 34 -16.70 15.39 3.76
C VAL A 34 -15.65 16.31 4.37
N ILE A 35 -14.39 15.96 4.23
CA ILE A 35 -13.22 16.81 4.49
C ILE A 35 -12.69 17.23 3.14
N GLU A 36 -12.99 18.45 2.73
CA GLU A 36 -12.63 18.96 1.40
C GLU A 36 -11.14 19.27 1.30
N ALA A 37 -10.63 19.17 0.08
CA ALA A 37 -9.29 19.64 -0.23
C ALA A 37 -9.21 21.16 -0.11
N VAL A 38 -8.07 21.65 0.39
CA VAL A 38 -7.75 23.07 0.48
C VAL A 38 -6.83 23.43 -0.69
N THR A 39 -7.25 24.34 -1.54
CA THR A 39 -6.47 24.73 -2.74
C THR A 39 -5.52 25.90 -2.47
N GLU A 40 -5.80 26.70 -1.44
CA GLU A 40 -4.98 27.85 -1.06
C GLU A 40 -3.61 27.42 -0.54
N GLN A 41 -2.57 27.97 -1.15
CA GLN A 41 -1.18 27.73 -0.72
C GLN A 41 -0.80 28.70 0.40
N THR A 42 -0.86 28.22 1.63
CA THR A 42 -0.41 28.98 2.80
C THR A 42 1.12 29.11 2.83
N PRO A 43 1.69 30.13 3.51
CA PRO A 43 3.14 30.20 3.72
C PRO A 43 3.74 28.94 4.33
N ARG A 44 3.01 28.24 5.21
CA ARG A 44 3.39 26.95 5.81
C ARG A 44 3.46 25.85 4.74
N ALA A 45 2.48 25.79 3.82
CA ALA A 45 2.45 24.82 2.74
C ALA A 45 3.61 25.03 1.76
N ILE A 46 3.88 26.27 1.39
CA ILE A 46 5.02 26.63 0.52
C ILE A 46 6.35 26.26 1.20
N ALA A 47 6.51 26.56 2.50
CA ALA A 47 7.72 26.22 3.25
C ALA A 47 7.93 24.70 3.34
N PHE A 48 6.87 23.91 3.48
CA PHE A 48 6.93 22.46 3.47
C PHE A 48 7.39 21.93 2.12
N ALA A 49 6.78 22.38 1.01
CA ALA A 49 7.19 21.99 -0.33
C ALA A 49 8.66 22.32 -0.62
N ASN A 50 9.13 23.51 -0.21
CA ASN A 50 10.51 23.90 -0.35
C ASN A 50 11.44 23.00 0.48
N GLU A 51 11.12 22.73 1.76
CA GLU A 51 11.95 21.87 2.60
C GLU A 51 12.08 20.46 2.01
N ILE A 52 10.98 19.87 1.51
CA ILE A 52 11.02 18.57 0.86
C ILE A 52 11.90 18.57 -0.40
N ASN A 53 11.80 19.61 -1.23
CA ASN A 53 12.57 19.72 -2.47
C ASN A 53 14.05 20.06 -2.23
N GLU A 54 14.37 20.80 -1.19
CA GLU A 54 15.74 21.21 -0.84
C GLU A 54 16.51 20.13 -0.07
N ASN A 55 15.83 19.33 0.74
CA ASN A 55 16.45 18.32 1.60
C ASN A 55 16.36 16.90 1.02
N VAL A 56 16.48 16.78 -0.29
CA VAL A 56 16.59 15.49 -0.99
C VAL A 56 17.88 14.82 -0.55
N ILE A 57 17.79 13.63 0.04
CA ILE A 57 18.97 12.84 0.39
C ILE A 57 19.52 12.04 -0.80
N GLY A 58 18.68 11.72 -1.77
CA GLY A 58 19.07 11.07 -3.00
C GLY A 58 17.91 10.53 -3.82
N ASP A 59 18.23 10.15 -5.06
CA ASP A 59 17.40 9.39 -5.97
C ASP A 59 17.93 7.95 -6.03
N PHE A 60 17.04 6.95 -5.95
CA PHE A 60 17.42 5.55 -5.69
C PHE A 60 17.26 4.62 -6.90
N GLU A 61 16.69 5.10 -7.99
CA GLU A 61 16.60 4.30 -9.22
C GLU A 61 18.00 4.02 -9.80
N ARG A 62 18.08 3.01 -10.67
CA ARG A 62 19.27 2.73 -11.47
C ARG A 62 19.34 3.73 -12.62
N GLU A 63 20.51 4.21 -12.99
CA GLU A 63 20.71 5.18 -14.10
C GLU A 63 20.12 4.71 -15.44
N THR A 64 20.02 3.40 -15.63
CA THR A 64 19.45 2.81 -16.85
C THR A 64 17.93 2.65 -16.80
N ASP A 65 17.29 2.90 -15.66
CA ASP A 65 15.84 2.84 -15.54
C ASP A 65 15.22 4.07 -16.23
N LYS A 66 14.34 3.83 -17.20
CA LYS A 66 13.60 4.87 -17.89
C LYS A 66 12.27 5.19 -17.23
N MET A 67 11.71 4.21 -16.54
CA MET A 67 10.52 4.34 -15.70
C MET A 67 10.78 3.63 -14.39
N CYS A 68 10.38 4.25 -13.27
CA CYS A 68 10.34 3.64 -11.94
C CYS A 68 9.15 4.16 -11.14
N HIS A 69 8.63 3.32 -10.24
CA HIS A 69 7.45 3.71 -9.46
C HIS A 69 7.32 2.91 -8.16
N VAL A 70 6.47 3.41 -7.24
CA VAL A 70 6.12 2.82 -5.93
C VAL A 70 7.35 2.56 -5.08
N SER A 71 7.73 3.54 -4.28
CA SER A 71 8.86 3.39 -3.36
C SER A 71 8.41 3.13 -1.94
N THR A 72 9.11 2.21 -1.29
CA THR A 72 9.09 2.05 0.16
C THR A 72 10.51 1.88 0.66
N PHE A 73 10.77 2.26 1.89
CA PHE A 73 12.12 2.20 2.44
C PHE A 73 12.14 1.84 3.93
N CYS A 74 13.28 1.39 4.40
CA CYS A 74 13.57 1.23 5.83
C CYS A 74 15.03 1.56 6.12
N PHE A 75 15.33 1.75 7.39
CA PHE A 75 16.67 1.98 7.89
C PHE A 75 17.13 0.79 8.72
N ALA A 76 18.29 0.27 8.41
CA ALA A 76 18.92 -0.79 9.18
C ALA A 76 20.44 -0.71 9.07
N ASP A 77 21.15 -0.95 10.16
CA ASP A 77 22.61 -1.07 10.20
C ASP A 77 23.33 0.12 9.52
N ASN A 78 22.89 1.35 9.80
CA ASN A 78 23.36 2.60 9.20
C ASN A 78 23.20 2.69 7.67
N ASN A 79 22.40 1.83 7.08
CA ASN A 79 22.04 1.88 5.68
C ASN A 79 20.56 2.25 5.51
N ILE A 80 20.25 2.79 4.34
CA ILE A 80 18.89 2.89 3.83
C ILE A 80 18.68 1.80 2.76
N PHE A 81 17.53 1.15 2.82
CA PHE A 81 17.07 0.16 1.85
C PHE A 81 15.80 0.67 1.22
N VAL A 82 15.70 0.61 -0.10
CA VAL A 82 14.58 1.18 -0.87
C VAL A 82 14.12 0.15 -1.87
N SER A 83 12.84 -0.18 -1.87
CA SER A 83 12.24 -1.01 -2.93
C SER A 83 11.45 -0.17 -3.91
N TYR A 84 11.39 -0.62 -5.15
CA TYR A 84 10.58 -0.03 -6.22
C TYR A 84 10.48 -1.01 -7.38
N TYR A 85 9.64 -0.73 -8.37
CA TYR A 85 9.70 -1.43 -9.65
C TYR A 85 10.09 -0.47 -10.77
N ALA A 86 10.72 -1.00 -11.80
CA ALA A 86 11.28 -0.18 -12.89
C ALA A 86 11.35 -0.95 -14.20
N ASN A 87 11.50 -0.21 -15.29
CA ASN A 87 11.92 -0.75 -16.58
C ASN A 87 12.95 0.16 -17.27
N GLY A 88 13.84 -0.44 -18.05
CA GLY A 88 14.85 0.26 -18.86
C GLY A 88 14.46 0.47 -20.33
N TYR A 89 13.24 0.12 -20.73
CA TYR A 89 12.84 0.11 -22.15
C TYR A 89 12.05 1.35 -22.55
N SER A 90 11.10 1.78 -21.74
CA SER A 90 10.23 2.91 -22.05
C SER A 90 9.99 3.81 -20.83
N ASN A 91 9.54 5.04 -21.08
CA ASN A 91 9.15 5.98 -20.04
C ASN A 91 7.73 5.68 -19.48
N GLU A 92 7.06 4.65 -19.99
CA GLU A 92 5.73 4.28 -19.59
C GLU A 92 5.74 3.11 -18.61
N GLU A 93 4.78 3.09 -17.72
CA GLU A 93 4.52 1.96 -16.85
C GLU A 93 3.93 0.80 -17.67
N ASN A 94 4.78 -0.17 -17.97
CA ASN A 94 4.39 -1.37 -18.70
C ASN A 94 4.85 -2.62 -17.93
N PRO A 95 3.93 -3.36 -17.26
CA PRO A 95 4.26 -4.52 -16.46
C PRO A 95 4.95 -5.65 -17.22
N ASP A 96 4.84 -5.68 -18.55
CA ASP A 96 5.48 -6.70 -19.40
C ASP A 96 7.02 -6.54 -19.49
N PHE A 97 7.55 -5.42 -19.03
CA PHE A 97 8.98 -5.12 -19.08
C PHE A 97 9.56 -4.71 -17.72
N GLN A 98 8.77 -4.77 -16.66
CA GLN A 98 9.17 -4.30 -15.34
C GLN A 98 9.96 -5.36 -14.56
N SER A 99 10.78 -4.88 -13.65
CA SER A 99 11.48 -5.67 -12.66
C SER A 99 11.25 -5.09 -11.28
N ALA A 100 11.05 -5.95 -10.29
CA ALA A 100 11.13 -5.58 -8.89
C ALA A 100 12.60 -5.33 -8.52
N ARG A 101 12.85 -4.27 -7.75
CA ARG A 101 14.19 -3.83 -7.38
C ARG A 101 14.33 -3.59 -5.89
N ILE A 102 15.55 -3.73 -5.39
CA ILE A 102 15.99 -3.22 -4.10
C ILE A 102 17.27 -2.41 -4.30
N ALA A 103 17.26 -1.17 -3.83
CA ALA A 103 18.45 -0.32 -3.74
C ALA A 103 18.87 -0.21 -2.29
N PHE A 104 20.17 -0.09 -2.03
CA PHE A 104 20.68 0.18 -0.69
C PHE A 104 21.98 0.97 -0.72
N ALA A 105 22.20 1.78 0.29
CA ALA A 105 23.40 2.57 0.47
C ALA A 105 23.64 2.88 1.96
N PRO A 106 24.91 3.13 2.36
CA PRO A 106 25.19 3.77 3.63
C PRO A 106 24.56 5.17 3.71
N MET A 107 24.01 5.57 4.85
CA MET A 107 23.37 6.89 5.01
C MET A 107 24.30 8.07 4.76
N ASN A 108 25.60 7.88 4.92
CA ASN A 108 26.63 8.91 4.67
C ASN A 108 27.19 8.89 3.24
N ASP A 109 26.76 7.93 2.40
CA ASP A 109 27.27 7.75 1.04
C ASP A 109 26.20 7.22 0.06
N ILE A 110 25.08 7.92 -0.02
CA ILE A 110 23.94 7.53 -0.87
C ILE A 110 24.28 7.49 -2.37
N LYS A 111 25.27 8.27 -2.79
CA LYS A 111 25.70 8.31 -4.20
C LYS A 111 26.26 6.98 -4.68
N ASN A 112 26.86 6.21 -3.79
CA ASN A 112 27.43 4.88 -4.07
C ASN A 112 26.44 3.74 -3.79
N LYS A 113 25.15 3.97 -4.07
CA LYS A 113 24.11 2.97 -3.92
C LYS A 113 24.35 1.73 -4.79
N THR A 114 23.95 0.58 -4.26
CA THR A 114 23.85 -0.68 -5.01
C THR A 114 22.38 -0.94 -5.32
N VAL A 115 22.09 -1.37 -6.55
CA VAL A 115 20.74 -1.75 -6.97
C VAL A 115 20.73 -3.18 -7.50
N LEU A 116 19.89 -4.03 -6.92
CA LEU A 116 19.72 -5.43 -7.30
C LEU A 116 18.34 -5.65 -7.92
N ASP A 117 18.29 -6.54 -8.90
CA ASP A 117 17.04 -7.10 -9.39
C ASP A 117 16.52 -8.14 -8.39
N VAL A 118 15.30 -7.93 -7.94
CA VAL A 118 14.61 -8.88 -7.04
C VAL A 118 13.87 -9.92 -7.88
N GLN A 119 13.18 -9.49 -8.92
CA GLN A 119 12.47 -10.34 -9.85
C GLN A 119 12.33 -9.64 -11.21
N CYS A 120 12.56 -10.38 -12.28
CA CYS A 120 12.44 -9.86 -13.64
C CYS A 120 11.33 -10.61 -14.43
N VAL A 121 10.75 -9.91 -15.39
CA VAL A 121 9.95 -10.57 -16.43
C VAL A 121 10.86 -11.51 -17.21
N GLY A 122 10.37 -12.71 -17.50
CA GLY A 122 11.13 -13.78 -18.15
C GLY A 122 11.82 -14.74 -17.21
N ASP A 123 11.93 -14.44 -15.92
CA ASP A 123 12.46 -15.38 -14.93
C ASP A 123 11.57 -16.62 -14.81
N ILE A 124 12.18 -17.71 -14.39
CA ILE A 124 11.50 -18.98 -14.14
C ILE A 124 11.47 -19.23 -12.62
N ILE A 125 10.28 -19.46 -12.08
CA ILE A 125 10.04 -19.80 -10.68
C ILE A 125 9.36 -21.17 -10.65
N SER A 126 10.00 -22.20 -10.08
CA SER A 126 9.47 -23.56 -10.00
C SER A 126 8.95 -24.11 -11.35
N GLY A 127 9.59 -23.74 -12.45
CA GLY A 127 9.18 -24.17 -13.82
C GLY A 127 8.13 -23.28 -14.49
N HIS A 128 7.64 -22.24 -13.82
CA HIS A 128 6.64 -21.30 -14.32
C HIS A 128 7.29 -19.99 -14.75
N THR A 129 6.79 -19.38 -15.83
CA THR A 129 7.35 -18.13 -16.37
C THR A 129 6.70 -16.89 -15.77
N VAL A 130 7.52 -15.97 -15.30
CA VAL A 130 7.08 -14.62 -14.87
C VAL A 130 6.80 -13.76 -16.10
N LYS A 131 5.55 -13.37 -16.30
CA LYS A 131 5.10 -12.58 -17.47
C LYS A 131 5.00 -11.08 -17.17
N LYS A 132 4.70 -10.69 -15.91
CA LYS A 132 4.56 -9.30 -15.47
C LYS A 132 5.08 -9.14 -14.05
N VAL A 133 5.63 -7.97 -13.75
CA VAL A 133 6.09 -7.61 -12.40
C VAL A 133 5.65 -6.18 -12.09
N TYR A 134 5.13 -5.95 -10.89
CA TYR A 134 4.79 -4.61 -10.39
C TYR A 134 4.61 -4.59 -8.86
N ASP A 135 4.23 -3.44 -8.30
CA ASP A 135 3.87 -3.24 -6.91
C ASP A 135 4.90 -3.81 -5.90
N THR A 136 6.14 -3.37 -6.05
CA THR A 136 7.24 -3.79 -5.18
C THR A 136 7.27 -2.94 -3.93
N ILE A 137 7.21 -3.59 -2.77
CA ILE A 137 7.36 -2.97 -1.46
C ILE A 137 8.38 -3.72 -0.63
N LEU A 138 8.89 -3.08 0.42
CA LEU A 138 9.66 -3.78 1.45
C LEU A 138 8.96 -3.67 2.81
N LEU A 139 9.09 -4.73 3.59
CA LEU A 139 8.65 -4.80 4.98
C LEU A 139 9.81 -5.26 5.85
N GLN A 140 9.92 -4.70 7.04
CA GLN A 140 10.90 -5.12 8.03
C GLN A 140 10.21 -5.35 9.37
N ARG A 141 10.49 -6.50 9.97
CA ARG A 141 10.05 -6.78 11.33
C ARG A 141 10.99 -6.10 12.32
N ASP A 142 10.45 -5.55 13.37
CA ASP A 142 11.25 -4.94 14.44
C ASP A 142 11.96 -5.99 15.32
N ASP A 143 11.52 -7.25 15.29
CA ASP A 143 12.13 -8.39 15.96
C ASP A 143 13.06 -9.24 15.05
N ASP A 144 13.15 -8.91 13.75
CA ASP A 144 14.07 -9.51 12.77
C ASP A 144 14.89 -8.40 12.10
N LYS A 145 16.02 -8.06 12.72
CA LYS A 145 16.88 -6.96 12.26
C LYS A 145 17.85 -7.37 11.16
N ASP A 146 17.97 -8.66 10.87
CA ASP A 146 18.90 -9.19 9.88
C ASP A 146 18.29 -9.31 8.49
N ASN A 147 16.96 -9.25 8.38
CA ASN A 147 16.25 -9.51 7.15
C ASN A 147 15.27 -8.40 6.77
N ILE A 148 15.13 -8.19 5.46
CA ILE A 148 14.11 -7.36 4.84
C ILE A 148 13.29 -8.26 3.91
N TYR A 149 11.98 -8.17 4.00
CA TYR A 149 11.05 -8.90 3.15
C TYR A 149 10.69 -8.01 1.97
N VAL A 150 11.12 -8.36 0.78
CA VAL A 150 10.80 -7.63 -0.45
C VAL A 150 9.65 -8.35 -1.13
N LEU A 151 8.47 -7.73 -1.09
CA LEU A 151 7.24 -8.25 -1.66
C LEU A 151 6.97 -7.59 -3.01
N PHE A 152 6.46 -8.34 -3.96
CA PHE A 152 6.08 -7.83 -5.28
C PHE A 152 4.91 -8.63 -5.84
N THR A 153 4.17 -8.06 -6.77
CA THR A 153 3.13 -8.77 -7.51
C THR A 153 3.69 -9.22 -8.85
N ALA A 154 3.44 -10.45 -9.21
CA ALA A 154 3.81 -10.98 -10.51
C ALA A 154 2.67 -11.79 -11.15
N LEU A 155 2.51 -11.66 -12.46
CA LEU A 155 1.76 -12.58 -13.28
C LEU A 155 2.69 -13.76 -13.60
N VAL A 156 2.36 -14.93 -13.05
CA VAL A 156 3.06 -16.18 -13.33
C VAL A 156 2.11 -17.06 -14.10
N ASP A 157 2.52 -17.47 -15.28
CA ASP A 157 1.65 -18.07 -16.29
C ASP A 157 0.38 -17.22 -16.55
N ASP A 158 -0.75 -17.55 -15.91
CA ASP A 158 -2.03 -16.86 -16.15
C ASP A 158 -2.67 -16.33 -14.85
N GLN A 159 -1.93 -16.36 -13.71
CA GLN A 159 -2.44 -15.92 -12.43
C GLN A 159 -1.50 -14.94 -11.75
N TYR A 160 -2.08 -13.89 -11.14
CA TYR A 160 -1.34 -12.96 -10.31
C TYR A 160 -1.18 -13.48 -8.90
N TYR A 161 0.08 -13.42 -8.42
CA TYR A 161 0.48 -13.81 -7.08
C TYR A 161 1.16 -12.67 -6.36
N ARG A 162 1.01 -12.61 -5.05
CA ARG A 162 1.90 -11.84 -4.19
C ARG A 162 3.07 -12.72 -3.78
N LEU A 163 4.23 -12.39 -4.28
CA LEU A 163 5.49 -13.10 -4.08
C LEU A 163 6.40 -12.29 -3.16
N TYR A 164 7.40 -12.96 -2.60
CA TYR A 164 8.42 -12.29 -1.82
C TYR A 164 9.78 -12.96 -1.98
N ARG A 165 10.82 -12.19 -1.66
CA ARG A 165 12.18 -12.67 -1.41
C ARG A 165 12.68 -12.05 -0.12
N ILE A 166 13.46 -12.81 0.67
CA ILE A 166 14.10 -12.30 1.87
C ILE A 166 15.48 -11.79 1.47
N PHE A 167 15.74 -10.52 1.74
CA PHE A 167 17.06 -9.90 1.59
C PHE A 167 17.76 -9.89 2.93
N ASN A 168 18.89 -10.58 3.03
CA ASN A 168 19.70 -10.56 4.24
C ASN A 168 20.61 -9.33 4.26
N ILE A 169 20.48 -8.51 5.30
CA ILE A 169 21.17 -7.21 5.43
C ILE A 169 22.68 -7.39 5.56
N LYS A 170 23.15 -8.43 6.22
CA LYS A 170 24.59 -8.67 6.49
C LYS A 170 25.31 -9.20 5.25
N THR A 171 24.74 -10.18 4.59
CA THR A 171 25.33 -10.81 3.40
C THR A 171 25.05 -10.06 2.11
N LYS A 172 24.08 -9.11 2.12
CA LYS A 172 23.58 -8.40 0.95
C LYS A 172 23.07 -9.34 -0.15
N ALA A 173 22.49 -10.47 0.25
CA ALA A 173 22.00 -11.51 -0.66
C ALA A 173 20.49 -11.66 -0.57
N LEU A 174 19.89 -11.97 -1.72
CA LEU A 174 18.47 -12.34 -1.85
C LEU A 174 18.32 -13.85 -1.72
N GLY A 175 17.35 -14.30 -0.92
CA GLY A 175 16.90 -15.67 -0.87
C GLY A 175 16.11 -16.09 -2.12
N GLU A 176 15.48 -17.25 -2.08
CA GLU A 176 14.62 -17.76 -3.16
C GLU A 176 13.31 -16.95 -3.24
N THR A 177 12.70 -16.97 -4.42
CA THR A 177 11.35 -16.42 -4.62
C THR A 177 10.32 -17.41 -4.09
N LEU A 178 9.46 -16.93 -3.20
CA LEU A 178 8.39 -17.71 -2.58
C LEU A 178 7.06 -16.98 -2.70
N VAL A 179 5.94 -17.71 -2.53
CA VAL A 179 4.59 -17.15 -2.57
C VAL A 179 4.11 -16.81 -1.15
N ASN A 180 3.55 -15.61 -0.96
CA ASN A 180 2.81 -15.31 0.25
C ASN A 180 1.54 -16.18 0.33
N ARG A 181 1.10 -16.48 1.55
CA ARG A 181 -0.12 -17.23 1.82
C ARG A 181 -1.21 -16.32 2.36
N PHE A 182 -2.46 -16.62 1.99
CA PHE A 182 -3.65 -15.97 2.52
C PHE A 182 -4.47 -16.96 3.33
N LYS A 183 -4.72 -16.62 4.60
CA LYS A 183 -5.38 -17.49 5.58
C LYS A 183 -6.70 -16.90 6.03
N VAL A 184 -7.74 -17.71 6.07
CA VAL A 184 -9.05 -17.40 6.66
C VAL A 184 -9.47 -18.57 7.55
N GLY A 185 -9.51 -18.37 8.85
CA GLY A 185 -9.74 -19.47 9.80
C GLY A 185 -8.70 -20.57 9.63
N ASN A 186 -9.12 -21.78 9.28
CA ASN A 186 -8.24 -22.92 9.01
C ASN A 186 -7.88 -23.08 7.51
N ALA A 187 -8.47 -22.26 6.64
CA ALA A 187 -8.19 -22.31 5.22
C ALA A 187 -6.96 -21.48 4.87
N VAL A 188 -5.97 -22.08 4.25
CA VAL A 188 -4.76 -21.43 3.76
C VAL A 188 -4.67 -21.66 2.27
N ASN A 189 -4.40 -20.60 1.51
CA ASN A 189 -4.17 -20.66 0.06
C ASN A 189 -3.05 -19.70 -0.35
N ASP A 190 -2.63 -19.80 -1.59
CA ASP A 190 -1.74 -18.82 -2.20
C ASP A 190 -2.36 -17.41 -2.10
N PHE A 191 -1.50 -16.42 -1.88
CA PHE A 191 -1.92 -15.03 -1.97
C PHE A 191 -2.07 -14.63 -3.45
N SER A 192 -3.15 -15.08 -4.03
CA SER A 192 -3.60 -14.82 -5.39
C SER A 192 -5.08 -14.44 -5.37
N THR A 193 -5.57 -13.82 -6.43
CA THR A 193 -7.01 -13.53 -6.54
C THR A 193 -7.87 -14.78 -6.39
N SER A 194 -7.45 -15.89 -6.99
CA SER A 194 -8.13 -17.18 -6.88
C SER A 194 -8.05 -17.76 -5.47
N GLY A 195 -6.87 -17.75 -4.86
CA GLY A 195 -6.66 -18.26 -3.50
C GLY A 195 -7.45 -17.48 -2.45
N ILE A 196 -7.47 -16.14 -2.55
CA ILE A 196 -8.28 -15.27 -1.68
C ILE A 196 -9.77 -15.61 -1.81
N LYS A 197 -10.30 -15.67 -3.04
CA LYS A 197 -11.71 -16.05 -3.30
C LYS A 197 -12.06 -17.39 -2.68
N THR A 198 -11.21 -18.40 -2.89
CA THR A 198 -11.42 -19.75 -2.38
C THR A 198 -11.44 -19.76 -0.86
N ALA A 199 -10.46 -19.13 -0.20
CA ALA A 199 -10.37 -19.11 1.26
C ALA A 199 -11.57 -18.39 1.92
N LEU A 200 -12.01 -17.27 1.36
CA LEU A 200 -13.21 -16.54 1.84
C LEU A 200 -14.48 -17.37 1.62
N THR A 201 -14.67 -17.92 0.43
CA THR A 201 -15.85 -18.73 0.08
C THR A 201 -15.94 -19.99 0.96
N TYR A 202 -14.82 -20.67 1.19
CA TYR A 202 -14.74 -21.83 2.08
C TYR A 202 -15.28 -21.51 3.47
N ASN A 203 -14.96 -20.34 4.00
CA ASN A 203 -15.43 -19.87 5.31
C ASN A 203 -16.81 -19.18 5.27
N GLY A 204 -17.48 -19.12 4.12
CA GLY A 204 -18.79 -18.47 3.96
C GLY A 204 -18.73 -16.94 4.10
N ILE A 205 -17.57 -16.33 3.86
CA ILE A 205 -17.39 -14.89 3.89
C ILE A 205 -17.63 -14.34 2.49
N GLY A 206 -18.62 -13.43 2.36
CA GLY A 206 -18.85 -12.70 1.13
C GLY A 206 -17.78 -11.63 0.90
N TYR A 207 -17.58 -11.23 -0.36
CA TYR A 207 -16.57 -10.25 -0.73
C TYR A 207 -17.03 -9.39 -1.91
N LYS A 208 -16.40 -8.22 -2.07
CA LYS A 208 -16.58 -7.37 -3.24
C LYS A 208 -15.87 -7.95 -4.46
N SER A 209 -16.25 -7.48 -5.64
CA SER A 209 -15.61 -7.87 -6.90
C SER A 209 -14.10 -7.79 -6.80
N MET A 210 -13.43 -8.84 -7.22
CA MET A 210 -11.98 -8.90 -7.29
C MET A 210 -11.53 -8.83 -8.74
N ARG A 211 -10.48 -8.05 -8.96
CA ARG A 211 -9.78 -7.93 -10.23
C ARG A 211 -8.42 -8.60 -10.14
N SER A 212 -7.74 -8.68 -11.26
CA SER A 212 -6.42 -9.32 -11.36
C SER A 212 -5.33 -8.65 -10.53
N ASP A 213 -5.45 -7.35 -10.25
CA ASP A 213 -4.45 -6.64 -9.45
C ASP A 213 -4.60 -6.97 -7.96
N ILE A 214 -3.53 -7.41 -7.36
CA ILE A 214 -3.45 -7.72 -5.93
C ILE A 214 -2.26 -7.04 -5.29
N GLY A 215 -2.37 -6.70 -4.01
CA GLY A 215 -1.28 -6.11 -3.25
C GLY A 215 -1.41 -6.32 -1.75
N ILE A 216 -0.26 -6.34 -1.10
CA ILE A 216 -0.10 -6.16 0.35
C ILE A 216 0.52 -4.79 0.53
N MET A 217 -0.01 -3.99 1.47
CA MET A 217 0.37 -2.59 1.63
C MET A 217 1.65 -2.42 2.45
N GLN A 218 2.26 -1.27 2.26
CA GLN A 218 3.62 -0.97 2.70
C GLN A 218 3.75 -0.62 4.19
N LYS A 219 2.70 -0.11 4.84
CA LYS A 219 2.78 0.27 6.25
C LYS A 219 2.58 -0.96 7.13
N LEU A 220 3.57 -1.23 7.97
CA LEU A 220 3.53 -2.30 8.95
C LEU A 220 3.40 -1.71 10.35
N THR A 221 2.38 -2.14 11.08
CA THR A 221 2.20 -1.83 12.49
C THR A 221 2.12 -3.13 13.28
N SER A 222 2.46 -3.12 14.57
CA SER A 222 2.45 -4.34 15.35
C SER A 222 1.61 -4.22 16.61
N ARG A 223 1.07 -5.35 17.05
CA ARG A 223 0.25 -5.51 18.25
C ARG A 223 0.54 -6.86 18.91
N ILE A 224 0.43 -6.92 20.24
CA ILE A 224 0.52 -8.17 20.98
C ILE A 224 -0.91 -8.68 21.24
N GLU A 225 -1.19 -9.91 20.82
CA GLU A 225 -2.45 -10.62 21.04
C GLU A 225 -2.16 -11.94 21.74
N ASN A 226 -2.74 -12.14 22.93
CA ASN A 226 -2.54 -13.36 23.73
C ASN A 226 -1.05 -13.74 23.91
N GLY A 227 -0.18 -12.74 24.10
CA GLY A 227 1.26 -12.93 24.29
C GLY A 227 2.07 -13.16 23.02
N LYS A 228 1.42 -13.19 21.85
CA LYS A 228 2.08 -13.31 20.53
C LYS A 228 2.03 -11.97 19.79
N LYS A 229 3.13 -11.61 19.15
CA LYS A 229 3.21 -10.41 18.32
C LYS A 229 2.66 -10.69 16.93
N TYR A 230 1.78 -9.81 16.47
CA TYR A 230 1.27 -9.79 15.10
C TYR A 230 1.58 -8.46 14.45
N TYR A 231 1.91 -8.53 13.17
CA TYR A 231 2.09 -7.40 12.28
C TYR A 231 0.85 -7.22 11.43
N TYR A 232 0.37 -5.99 11.32
CA TYR A 232 -0.83 -5.62 10.62
C TYR A 232 -0.52 -4.73 9.43
N THR A 233 -1.24 -4.94 8.35
CA THR A 233 -1.26 -4.06 7.18
C THR A 233 -2.56 -4.23 6.41
N GLY A 234 -2.69 -3.56 5.28
CA GLY A 234 -3.80 -3.73 4.37
C GLY A 234 -3.49 -4.66 3.20
N ALA A 235 -4.53 -5.15 2.56
CA ALA A 235 -4.44 -5.86 1.30
C ALA A 235 -5.61 -5.54 0.40
N TYR A 236 -5.43 -5.73 -0.91
CA TYR A 236 -6.49 -5.53 -1.89
C TYR A 236 -6.39 -6.50 -3.06
N SER A 237 -7.52 -6.71 -3.73
CA SER A 237 -7.63 -7.30 -5.06
C SER A 237 -8.79 -6.61 -5.79
N GLY A 238 -8.47 -5.58 -6.57
CA GLY A 238 -9.50 -4.69 -7.11
C GLY A 238 -10.36 -4.07 -6.00
N ASP A 239 -11.69 -4.21 -6.07
CA ASP A 239 -12.63 -3.65 -5.09
C ASP A 239 -12.63 -4.39 -3.74
N PHE A 240 -12.10 -5.60 -3.69
CA PHE A 240 -11.86 -6.29 -2.42
C PHE A 240 -10.71 -5.62 -1.68
N ASN A 241 -10.99 -5.16 -0.50
CA ASN A 241 -10.06 -4.50 0.40
C ASN A 241 -10.19 -5.10 1.80
N CYS A 242 -9.09 -5.36 2.49
CA CYS A 242 -9.14 -5.92 3.83
C CYS A 242 -7.95 -5.52 4.70
N ILE A 243 -8.14 -5.68 6.01
CA ILE A 243 -7.06 -5.70 6.99
C ILE A 243 -6.57 -7.14 7.06
N ILE A 244 -5.26 -7.31 7.06
CA ILE A 244 -4.58 -8.59 7.26
C ILE A 244 -3.57 -8.49 8.40
N LYS A 245 -3.26 -9.63 9.02
CA LYS A 245 -2.20 -9.73 10.03
C LYS A 245 -1.32 -10.94 9.80
N SER A 246 -0.11 -10.89 10.29
CA SER A 246 0.85 -12.00 10.21
C SER A 246 1.81 -11.95 11.39
N ASP A 247 2.32 -13.10 11.81
CA ASP A 247 3.41 -13.19 12.80
C ASP A 247 4.77 -13.49 12.15
N ASP A 248 4.77 -13.82 10.86
CA ASP A 248 5.98 -14.19 10.11
C ASP A 248 6.21 -13.33 8.83
N LEU A 249 5.23 -12.51 8.39
CA LEU A 249 5.14 -11.79 7.12
C LEU A 249 5.01 -12.69 5.88
N LEU A 250 4.84 -13.99 6.05
CA LEU A 250 4.74 -14.98 4.98
C LEU A 250 3.31 -15.45 4.80
N THR A 251 2.64 -15.75 5.92
CA THR A 251 1.23 -16.15 5.97
C THR A 251 0.40 -15.02 6.55
N TRP A 252 -0.52 -14.48 5.75
CA TRP A 252 -1.35 -13.34 6.09
C TRP A 252 -2.77 -13.78 6.42
N GLU A 253 -3.18 -13.59 7.66
CA GLU A 253 -4.51 -13.93 8.15
C GLU A 253 -5.47 -12.76 7.91
N TYR A 254 -6.61 -13.06 7.31
CA TYR A 254 -7.72 -12.13 7.13
C TYR A 254 -8.28 -11.66 8.47
N VAL A 255 -8.46 -10.36 8.64
CA VAL A 255 -9.06 -9.76 9.84
C VAL A 255 -10.46 -9.24 9.57
N ALA A 256 -10.58 -8.29 8.64
CA ALA A 256 -11.87 -7.67 8.30
C ALA A 256 -11.80 -6.98 6.95
N GLN A 257 -12.95 -6.85 6.29
CA GLN A 257 -13.14 -6.03 5.10
C GLN A 257 -14.24 -4.99 5.32
N PRO A 258 -14.09 -3.76 4.80
CA PRO A 258 -15.17 -2.80 4.78
C PRO A 258 -16.18 -3.19 3.70
N VAL A 259 -17.38 -3.63 4.12
CA VAL A 259 -18.48 -4.01 3.23
C VAL A 259 -19.77 -3.38 3.70
N GLU A 260 -20.67 -3.11 2.77
CA GLU A 260 -22.04 -2.72 3.12
C GLU A 260 -22.81 -3.82 3.84
N GLY A 261 -23.72 -3.43 4.70
CA GLY A 261 -24.65 -4.32 5.37
C GLY A 261 -24.84 -4.04 6.85
N LYS A 262 -23.90 -3.32 7.47
CA LYS A 262 -24.01 -2.93 8.90
C LYS A 262 -23.70 -1.45 9.12
N GLY A 263 -24.05 -0.58 8.14
CA GLY A 263 -23.82 0.86 8.24
C GLY A 263 -23.12 1.45 7.02
N ALA A 264 -23.61 1.11 5.82
CA ALA A 264 -23.36 1.81 4.57
C ALA A 264 -21.91 2.29 4.38
N PHE A 265 -21.05 1.41 3.94
CA PHE A 265 -19.72 1.79 3.44
C PHE A 265 -19.89 2.39 2.04
N PRO A 266 -19.30 3.56 1.72
CA PRO A 266 -19.33 4.09 0.35
C PRO A 266 -18.69 3.07 -0.58
N ASN A 267 -19.38 2.74 -1.65
CA ASN A 267 -19.10 1.51 -2.35
C ASN A 267 -18.74 1.70 -3.82
N ASP A 268 -18.18 2.86 -4.17
CA ASP A 268 -17.59 3.05 -5.48
C ASP A 268 -16.33 2.16 -5.65
N THR A 269 -15.66 2.26 -6.74
CA THR A 269 -14.49 1.45 -7.04
C THR A 269 -13.38 1.66 -6.03
N LEU A 270 -13.16 0.69 -5.19
CA LEU A 270 -12.07 0.70 -4.22
C LEU A 270 -10.76 0.24 -4.86
N TRP A 271 -9.65 0.72 -4.32
CA TRP A 271 -8.31 0.35 -4.80
C TRP A 271 -7.34 0.17 -3.62
N GLU A 272 -6.16 0.68 -3.73
CA GLU A 272 -5.11 0.61 -2.71
C GLU A 272 -5.55 1.26 -1.40
N ASN A 273 -5.17 0.66 -0.29
CA ASN A 273 -5.48 1.16 1.04
C ASN A 273 -4.22 1.50 1.85
N ALA A 274 -4.41 2.19 2.95
CA ALA A 274 -3.42 2.37 4.01
C ALA A 274 -4.05 1.96 5.34
N VAL A 275 -3.29 1.26 6.16
CA VAL A 275 -3.75 0.76 7.47
C VAL A 275 -2.75 1.15 8.54
N TYR A 276 -3.25 1.64 9.67
CA TYR A 276 -2.47 1.86 10.88
C TYR A 276 -3.22 1.29 12.09
N VAL A 277 -2.61 0.34 12.77
CA VAL A 277 -3.23 -0.32 13.92
C VAL A 277 -2.64 0.22 15.21
N THR A 278 -3.52 0.56 16.14
CA THR A 278 -3.23 0.81 17.56
C THR A 278 -3.66 -0.42 18.38
N ASP A 279 -3.66 -0.30 19.71
CA ASP A 279 -4.01 -1.43 20.58
C ASP A 279 -5.43 -1.96 20.35
N ASP A 280 -6.39 -1.08 20.07
CA ASP A 280 -7.81 -1.42 19.95
C ASP A 280 -8.43 -1.12 18.58
N LYS A 281 -7.76 -0.36 17.72
CA LYS A 281 -8.33 0.17 16.48
C LYS A 281 -7.40 0.03 15.29
N ALA A 282 -7.99 -0.24 14.13
CA ALA A 282 -7.33 -0.13 12.83
C ALA A 282 -7.90 1.07 12.06
N TYR A 283 -7.08 2.10 11.89
CA TYR A 283 -7.38 3.25 11.03
C TYR A 283 -7.15 2.84 9.60
N TYR A 284 -8.12 3.12 8.74
CA TYR A 284 -8.17 2.58 7.41
C TYR A 284 -8.52 3.67 6.41
N PHE A 285 -7.64 3.92 5.44
CA PHE A 285 -7.87 4.86 4.36
C PHE A 285 -7.83 4.13 3.01
N ILE A 286 -8.81 4.36 2.14
CA ILE A 286 -8.92 3.67 0.86
C ILE A 286 -8.96 4.71 -0.26
N ARG A 287 -8.09 4.50 -1.23
CA ARG A 287 -8.13 5.16 -2.52
C ARG A 287 -9.31 4.62 -3.34
N GLN A 288 -9.99 5.50 -4.05
CA GLN A 288 -10.97 5.12 -5.07
C GLN A 288 -10.37 5.21 -6.47
N TRP A 289 -10.82 4.33 -7.36
CA TRP A 289 -10.41 4.32 -8.76
C TRP A 289 -11.53 4.82 -9.67
N GLU A 290 -11.19 5.40 -10.83
CA GLU A 290 -12.15 6.06 -11.71
C GLU A 290 -13.19 5.16 -12.39
N ALA A 291 -12.97 3.88 -12.46
CA ALA A 291 -13.71 3.03 -13.37
C ALA A 291 -14.46 1.90 -12.66
N SER A 292 -15.65 2.19 -12.15
CA SER A 292 -16.72 1.23 -12.35
C SER A 292 -16.97 1.12 -13.84
N ILE A 293 -17.03 -0.07 -14.36
CA ILE A 293 -17.38 -0.31 -15.74
C ILE A 293 -18.85 -0.69 -15.73
N ASP A 294 -19.68 -0.04 -16.56
CA ASP A 294 -21.07 -0.42 -16.76
C ASP A 294 -21.15 -1.78 -17.49
N GLU A 295 -22.35 -2.29 -17.64
CA GLU A 295 -22.62 -3.56 -18.36
C GLU A 295 -22.13 -3.59 -19.82
N ASN A 296 -21.81 -2.41 -20.41
CA ASN A 296 -21.30 -2.23 -21.75
C ASN A 296 -19.77 -2.00 -21.80
N GLY A 297 -19.10 -2.01 -20.62
CA GLY A 297 -17.66 -1.81 -20.52
C GLY A 297 -17.24 -0.32 -20.52
N ASN A 298 -18.17 0.62 -20.37
CA ASN A 298 -17.85 2.03 -20.30
C ASN A 298 -17.56 2.46 -18.86
N PRO A 299 -16.60 3.36 -18.63
CA PRO A 299 -16.35 3.91 -17.31
C PRO A 299 -17.58 4.64 -16.76
N ILE A 300 -18.12 4.19 -15.65
CA ILE A 300 -19.14 4.94 -14.90
C ILE A 300 -18.38 6.04 -14.15
N LYS A 301 -18.59 7.27 -14.56
CA LYS A 301 -18.09 8.42 -13.79
C LYS A 301 -18.84 8.47 -12.46
N GLY A 302 -18.16 8.15 -11.37
CA GLY A 302 -18.73 8.23 -10.03
C GLY A 302 -19.09 9.67 -9.67
N ASP A 303 -20.23 9.88 -9.01
CA ASP A 303 -20.64 11.18 -8.44
C ASP A 303 -19.81 11.54 -7.20
N ASN A 304 -18.78 10.75 -6.89
CA ASN A 304 -17.94 10.88 -5.71
C ASN A 304 -16.68 11.73 -6.00
N ARG A 305 -16.79 12.70 -6.88
CA ARG A 305 -15.69 13.62 -7.19
C ARG A 305 -15.82 14.91 -6.39
N ASN A 306 -14.66 15.42 -5.95
CA ASN A 306 -14.57 16.77 -5.39
C ASN A 306 -14.68 17.84 -6.53
N GLU A 307 -14.67 19.12 -6.16
CA GLU A 307 -14.75 20.22 -7.12
C GLU A 307 -13.60 20.22 -8.15
N GLN A 308 -12.45 19.67 -7.81
CA GLN A 308 -11.29 19.53 -8.70
C GLN A 308 -11.39 18.30 -9.61
N GLY A 309 -12.48 17.54 -9.52
CA GLY A 309 -12.69 16.35 -10.33
C GLY A 309 -11.99 15.09 -9.84
N CYS A 310 -11.37 15.12 -8.66
CA CYS A 310 -10.75 13.96 -8.02
C CYS A 310 -11.78 13.12 -7.24
N LEU A 311 -11.60 11.82 -7.19
CA LEU A 311 -12.42 10.97 -6.34
C LEU A 311 -12.01 11.13 -4.87
N TYR A 312 -12.99 11.20 -3.98
CA TYR A 312 -12.71 11.21 -2.54
C TYR A 312 -12.04 9.91 -2.10
N GLY A 313 -11.06 10.01 -1.22
CA GLY A 313 -10.62 8.90 -0.41
C GLY A 313 -11.65 8.58 0.69
N ILE A 314 -11.59 7.37 1.23
CA ILE A 314 -12.52 6.89 2.26
C ILE A 314 -11.74 6.59 3.52
N LEU A 315 -11.98 7.37 4.58
CA LEU A 315 -11.40 7.15 5.90
C LEU A 315 -12.43 6.46 6.80
N THR A 316 -12.05 5.37 7.43
CA THR A 316 -12.88 4.64 8.40
C THR A 316 -12.01 4.00 9.47
N VAL A 317 -12.61 3.47 10.53
CA VAL A 317 -11.91 2.80 11.62
C VAL A 317 -12.60 1.48 11.92
N TYR A 318 -11.81 0.43 12.06
CA TYR A 318 -12.27 -0.86 12.55
C TYR A 318 -11.90 -1.02 14.03
N ASP A 319 -12.89 -1.23 14.88
CA ASP A 319 -12.70 -1.58 16.27
C ASP A 319 -12.38 -3.08 16.37
N LEU A 320 -11.16 -3.40 16.77
CA LEU A 320 -10.64 -4.77 16.79
C LEU A 320 -11.30 -5.65 17.87
N GLU A 321 -11.82 -5.03 18.93
CA GLU A 321 -12.51 -5.76 20.01
C GLU A 321 -13.97 -5.97 19.70
N LYS A 322 -14.69 -4.91 19.29
CA LYS A 322 -16.11 -4.98 18.94
C LYS A 322 -16.36 -5.62 17.58
N ARG A 323 -15.33 -5.66 16.73
CA ARG A 323 -15.40 -6.13 15.33
C ARG A 323 -16.40 -5.35 14.48
N GLU A 324 -16.38 -4.04 14.62
CA GLU A 324 -17.30 -3.12 13.95
C GLU A 324 -16.54 -1.99 13.24
N TRP A 325 -17.07 -1.57 12.09
CA TRP A 325 -16.57 -0.41 11.36
C TRP A 325 -17.31 0.85 11.81
N THR A 326 -16.59 1.96 11.95
CA THR A 326 -17.21 3.27 12.12
C THR A 326 -17.86 3.73 10.80
N LYS A 327 -18.77 4.69 10.91
CA LYS A 327 -19.27 5.40 9.74
C LYS A 327 -18.08 6.08 9.04
N PRO A 328 -17.92 5.91 7.71
CA PRO A 328 -16.79 6.49 6.99
C PRO A 328 -16.92 7.99 6.80
N VAL A 329 -15.76 8.62 6.59
CA VAL A 329 -15.60 10.03 6.21
C VAL A 329 -14.99 10.08 4.82
N LEU A 330 -15.50 10.94 3.96
CA LEU A 330 -14.92 11.18 2.65
C LEU A 330 -13.83 12.26 2.78
N VAL A 331 -12.65 11.99 2.21
CA VAL A 331 -11.51 12.90 2.26
C VAL A 331 -11.12 13.30 0.85
N GLY A 332 -10.91 14.60 0.63
CA GLY A 332 -10.58 15.11 -0.70
C GLY A 332 -9.26 14.55 -1.21
N ASP A 333 -9.33 13.53 -1.92
CA ASP A 333 -8.47 12.86 -2.87
C ASP A 333 -8.22 11.38 -2.66
N SER A 334 -8.01 10.71 -3.77
CA SER A 334 -7.66 9.31 -3.81
C SER A 334 -6.84 8.91 -5.05
N GLN A 335 -6.12 9.83 -5.64
CA GLN A 335 -5.38 9.56 -6.89
C GLN A 335 -4.01 8.87 -6.68
N SER A 336 -3.61 8.68 -5.43
CA SER A 336 -2.32 8.10 -5.07
C SER A 336 -2.44 7.22 -3.84
N ARG A 337 -1.49 6.30 -3.62
CA ARG A 337 -1.34 5.66 -2.31
C ARG A 337 -1.14 6.71 -1.26
N SER A 338 -1.64 6.40 -0.08
CA SER A 338 -1.49 7.23 1.09
C SER A 338 -0.75 6.44 2.17
N ASP A 339 -0.24 7.15 3.17
CA ASP A 339 0.49 6.53 4.26
C ASP A 339 0.19 7.18 5.60
N PHE A 340 0.18 6.38 6.65
CA PHE A 340 0.00 6.87 8.02
C PHE A 340 1.32 6.96 8.76
N ILE A 341 1.41 7.94 9.65
CA ILE A 341 2.48 8.05 10.63
C ILE A 341 1.94 8.47 12.00
N MET A 342 2.43 7.83 13.04
CA MET A 342 2.21 8.29 14.42
C MET A 342 3.34 9.24 14.80
N TYR A 343 3.02 10.46 15.22
CA TYR A 343 4.02 11.43 15.69
C TYR A 343 3.55 12.06 17.01
N LYS A 344 4.39 11.95 18.05
CA LYS A 344 4.06 12.46 19.40
C LYS A 344 2.66 12.06 19.88
N ASN A 345 2.31 10.79 19.69
CA ASN A 345 1.01 10.19 20.05
C ASN A 345 -0.21 10.74 19.27
N GLU A 346 0.02 11.47 18.18
CA GLU A 346 -1.01 11.90 17.24
C GLU A 346 -0.85 11.15 15.91
N LEU A 347 -1.95 10.78 15.28
CA LEU A 347 -1.95 10.05 14.01
C LEU A 347 -2.18 11.00 12.84
N TYR A 348 -1.33 10.90 11.84
CA TYR A 348 -1.40 11.69 10.61
C TYR A 348 -1.48 10.80 9.38
N LEU A 349 -2.24 11.24 8.39
CA LEU A 349 -2.32 10.65 7.06
C LEU A 349 -1.65 11.57 6.05
N PHE A 350 -0.68 11.05 5.32
CA PHE A 350 -0.10 11.68 4.14
C PHE A 350 -0.83 11.17 2.91
N HIS A 351 -1.37 12.07 2.12
CA HIS A 351 -2.17 11.74 0.93
C HIS A 351 -1.98 12.77 -0.17
N ALA A 352 -2.56 12.55 -1.34
CA ALA A 352 -2.53 13.50 -2.45
C ALA A 352 -3.93 14.14 -2.64
N PRO A 353 -4.23 15.31 -2.08
CA PRO A 353 -5.59 15.83 -1.85
C PRO A 353 -6.28 16.41 -3.09
N ILE A 354 -5.57 16.70 -4.16
CA ILE A 354 -6.14 17.33 -5.37
C ILE A 354 -5.72 16.55 -6.61
N ASN A 355 -4.44 16.33 -6.74
CA ASN A 355 -3.79 15.57 -7.81
C ASN A 355 -2.43 15.07 -7.32
N ARG A 356 -1.69 14.40 -8.20
CA ARG A 356 -0.39 13.81 -7.85
C ARG A 356 0.77 14.82 -7.76
N ASN A 357 0.48 16.12 -7.80
CA ASN A 357 1.46 17.19 -7.55
C ASN A 357 1.31 17.79 -6.14
N HIS A 358 0.35 17.32 -5.36
CA HIS A 358 0.07 17.83 -4.03
C HIS A 358 0.30 16.76 -2.97
N ILE A 359 0.84 17.19 -1.84
CA ILE A 359 0.89 16.40 -0.60
C ILE A 359 0.01 17.08 0.44
N GLY A 360 -0.94 16.32 0.97
CA GLY A 360 -1.77 16.70 2.10
C GLY A 360 -1.38 15.96 3.36
N ILE A 361 -1.53 16.63 4.50
CA ILE A 361 -1.38 16.05 5.82
C ILE A 361 -2.70 16.26 6.56
N LEU A 362 -3.35 15.15 6.89
CA LEU A 362 -4.57 15.13 7.68
C LEU A 362 -4.24 14.63 9.08
N LYS A 363 -4.57 15.41 10.11
CA LYS A 363 -4.54 14.98 11.51
C LYS A 363 -5.80 14.18 11.80
N ILE A 364 -5.63 12.92 12.18
CA ILE A 364 -6.74 12.03 12.47
C ILE A 364 -7.20 12.26 13.92
N ASN A 365 -8.45 12.65 14.10
CA ASN A 365 -9.05 12.65 15.43
C ASN A 365 -9.38 11.21 15.84
N ARG A 366 -8.60 10.65 16.75
CA ARG A 366 -8.68 9.24 17.13
C ARG A 366 -9.93 8.87 17.95
N THR A 367 -10.65 9.85 18.49
CA THR A 367 -11.92 9.62 19.19
C THR A 367 -13.13 9.76 18.28
N ASP A 368 -13.04 10.63 17.27
CA ASP A 368 -14.11 10.92 16.33
C ASP A 368 -13.53 11.36 14.97
N ILE A 369 -13.45 10.43 14.02
CA ILE A 369 -12.83 10.70 12.71
C ILE A 369 -13.54 11.80 11.91
N GLU A 370 -14.81 12.12 12.21
CA GLU A 370 -15.53 13.24 11.58
C GLU A 370 -14.93 14.61 11.95
N LYS A 371 -14.13 14.67 13.03
CA LYS A 371 -13.40 15.85 13.50
C LYS A 371 -11.92 15.86 13.10
N SER A 372 -11.53 14.98 12.17
CA SER A 372 -10.19 15.03 11.61
C SER A 372 -9.99 16.31 10.79
N GLU A 373 -8.77 16.85 10.80
CA GLU A 373 -8.50 18.19 10.30
C GLU A 373 -7.35 18.21 9.28
N VAL A 374 -7.52 18.99 8.22
CA VAL A 374 -6.43 19.27 7.29
C VAL A 374 -5.41 20.19 8.00
N VAL A 375 -4.21 19.66 8.20
CA VAL A 375 -3.09 20.43 8.79
C VAL A 375 -2.40 21.27 7.72
N LEU A 376 -2.24 20.65 6.54
CA LEU A 376 -1.42 21.22 5.47
C LEU A 376 -1.78 20.56 4.14
N GLN A 377 -1.80 21.33 3.07
CA GLN A 377 -1.83 20.84 1.70
C GLN A 377 -0.88 21.68 0.84
N ALA A 378 0.18 21.06 0.33
CA ALA A 378 1.24 21.73 -0.40
C ALA A 378 1.28 21.31 -1.86
N ASP A 379 1.37 22.28 -2.76
CA ASP A 379 1.78 22.06 -4.14
C ASP A 379 3.30 21.83 -4.14
N MET A 380 3.72 20.67 -4.61
CA MET A 380 5.12 20.26 -4.62
C MET A 380 5.92 20.81 -5.80
N ASN A 381 5.30 21.64 -6.64
CA ASN A 381 5.88 22.18 -7.88
C ASN A 381 6.40 21.09 -8.83
N GLY A 382 5.77 19.93 -8.79
CA GLY A 382 6.12 18.75 -9.58
C GLY A 382 5.37 17.53 -9.08
N SER A 383 5.50 16.42 -9.79
CA SER A 383 4.80 15.21 -9.39
C SER A 383 5.38 14.60 -8.10
N CYS A 384 4.49 14.13 -7.24
CA CYS A 384 4.82 13.50 -5.97
C CYS A 384 3.89 12.31 -5.73
N PHE A 385 4.22 11.16 -6.37
CA PHE A 385 3.36 9.99 -6.34
C PHE A 385 3.72 9.08 -5.18
N TYR A 386 2.71 8.49 -4.54
CA TYR A 386 2.88 7.43 -3.56
C TYR A 386 3.80 7.82 -2.40
N PRO A 387 3.46 8.87 -1.61
CA PRO A 387 4.25 9.22 -0.43
C PRO A 387 4.27 8.06 0.57
N PHE A 388 5.45 7.72 1.03
CA PHE A 388 5.66 6.78 2.12
C PHE A 388 6.57 7.42 3.16
N VAL A 389 6.15 7.43 4.42
CA VAL A 389 6.79 8.20 5.50
C VAL A 389 7.31 7.26 6.57
N GLN A 390 8.55 7.45 7.00
CA GLN A 390 9.20 6.59 7.98
C GLN A 390 10.19 7.36 8.85
N TYR A 391 10.47 6.83 10.05
CA TYR A 391 11.50 7.30 10.95
C TYR A 391 12.82 6.57 10.71
N ASP A 392 13.94 7.29 10.92
CA ASP A 392 15.22 6.63 11.19
C ASP A 392 15.33 6.25 12.68
N THR A 393 16.47 5.65 13.05
CA THR A 393 16.76 5.24 14.43
C THR A 393 16.95 6.41 15.40
N GLU A 394 17.14 7.61 14.89
CA GLU A 394 17.29 8.86 15.66
C GLU A 394 15.98 9.64 15.80
N GLY A 395 14.92 9.16 15.14
CA GLY A 395 13.60 9.80 15.13
C GLY A 395 13.45 10.92 14.09
N ASN A 396 14.39 11.04 13.15
CA ASN A 396 14.22 11.94 12.00
C ASN A 396 13.19 11.34 11.02
N ILE A 397 12.42 12.20 10.37
CA ILE A 397 11.38 11.79 9.43
C ILE A 397 11.85 11.96 7.99
N TYR A 398 11.57 10.92 7.22
CA TYR A 398 11.84 10.89 5.79
C TYR A 398 10.57 10.53 5.03
N MET A 399 10.47 11.02 3.81
CA MET A 399 9.40 10.68 2.87
C MET A 399 10.01 10.21 1.56
N SER A 400 9.64 9.01 1.10
CA SER A 400 9.90 8.60 -0.27
C SER A 400 8.71 8.90 -1.16
N TYR A 401 8.98 9.21 -2.43
CA TYR A 401 7.96 9.48 -3.44
C TYR A 401 8.54 9.27 -4.84
N THR A 402 7.64 9.07 -5.80
CA THR A 402 8.01 8.97 -7.20
C THR A 402 7.84 10.33 -7.89
N VAL A 403 8.85 10.78 -8.61
CA VAL A 403 8.81 12.00 -9.42
C VAL A 403 8.73 11.61 -10.89
N ASP A 404 7.68 12.06 -11.60
CA ASP A 404 7.43 11.85 -13.04
C ASP A 404 7.55 10.40 -13.53
N ARG A 405 7.39 9.42 -12.60
CA ARG A 405 7.69 8.00 -12.85
C ARG A 405 9.12 7.74 -13.35
N LYS A 406 10.05 8.63 -13.04
CA LYS A 406 11.45 8.57 -13.46
C LYS A 406 12.42 8.51 -12.29
N HIS A 407 12.05 9.09 -11.15
CA HIS A 407 12.92 9.14 -9.99
C HIS A 407 12.22 8.59 -8.76
N ILE A 408 12.94 7.77 -8.03
CA ILE A 408 12.59 7.30 -6.68
C ILE A 408 13.33 8.17 -5.69
N ARG A 409 12.67 9.22 -5.23
CA ARG A 409 13.26 10.26 -4.41
C ARG A 409 12.95 10.08 -2.94
N ILE A 410 13.92 10.40 -2.10
CA ILE A 410 13.73 10.44 -0.65
C ILE A 410 14.20 11.77 -0.12
N SER A 411 13.38 12.42 0.69
CA SER A 411 13.68 13.69 1.34
C SER A 411 13.55 13.57 2.86
N LYS A 412 14.42 14.28 3.59
CA LYS A 412 14.33 14.45 5.04
C LYS A 412 13.62 15.77 5.34
N PHE A 413 12.79 15.80 6.39
CA PHE A 413 12.12 17.05 6.78
C PHE A 413 11.81 17.10 8.28
N THR A 414 11.59 18.32 8.79
CA THR A 414 11.29 18.58 10.20
C THR A 414 9.79 18.72 10.41
N PHE A 415 9.12 17.60 10.64
CA PHE A 415 7.65 17.53 10.67
C PHE A 415 7.00 18.49 11.67
N GLU A 416 7.61 18.69 12.85
CA GLU A 416 7.10 19.54 13.90
C GLU A 416 6.85 21.01 13.46
N LYS A 417 7.65 21.53 12.55
CA LYS A 417 7.47 22.88 12.00
C LYS A 417 6.11 23.09 11.31
N TYR A 418 5.50 22.00 10.84
CA TYR A 418 4.32 22.07 9.98
C TYR A 418 3.03 21.65 10.67
N ILE A 419 3.12 21.07 11.87
CA ILE A 419 1.97 20.58 12.64
C ILE A 419 1.74 21.36 13.94
N SER A 420 2.67 22.23 14.34
CA SER A 420 2.50 23.14 15.48
C SER A 420 1.61 24.31 15.06
N ASP A 421 0.70 24.69 15.94
CA ASP A 421 -0.16 25.89 15.78
C ASP A 421 0.66 27.19 15.74
#